data_f299729c1add653a0b7547e894419679
#
_entry.id   f299729c1add653a0b7547e894419679
#
_cell.length_a   1.000
_cell.length_b   1.000
_cell.length_c   1.000
_cell.angle_alpha   90.00
_cell.angle_beta   90.00
_cell.angle_gamma   90.00
#
_symmetry.space_group_name_H-M   'P 1'
#
loop_
_entity.id
_entity.type
_entity.pdbx_description
1 polymer ?
#
loop_
_entity_poly.entity_id
_entity_poly.type
_entity_poly.pdbx_seq_one_letter_code
_entity_poly.pdbx_strand_id
1 'polypeptide(L)'
;MINASMVLCDRHYGGINYPVGGVGGIAKSLAEGLVDQGSEIQYKANVKSIILDHGKAVGVRLADGREFFAKTIISNATRWDTFGKLLKGEKLPKEEENFQKVYVKAPSFLSIHMGVKAEVLPPDTDCHHFVLEDDWKNLEEPYGSIFLSIPTILDSSLAPDGRHILHIFTTSSIEDWEGLPPKEYEAKKEDVAARIIQRLEKKLFPGLSSSITFKEVGTPRTHRRFLARDKGTYGPMPRGTPKGLLGMPFNTTAIDGLYCVGDSCFPGQGVIAVAFSGVMCAHRVAADIGLEKKSRVLDVGLLGLLGWLRTLA
;
A
#
# COMPACT_ATOMS: atom_id res chain seq x y z
N MET A 1 -2.00 16.38 -11.11
CA MET A 1 -3.02 17.29 -10.58
C MET A 1 -4.29 16.57 -10.12
N ILE A 2 -4.92 15.70 -10.91
CA ILE A 2 -6.19 15.00 -10.54
C ILE A 2 -6.09 14.26 -9.20
N ASN A 3 -5.02 13.47 -8.96
CA ASN A 3 -4.82 12.77 -7.69
C ASN A 3 -4.72 13.72 -6.50
N ALA A 4 -3.96 14.81 -6.65
CA ALA A 4 -3.82 15.80 -5.59
C ALA A 4 -5.15 16.49 -5.30
N SER A 5 -5.93 16.81 -6.35
CA SER A 5 -7.26 17.40 -6.19
C SER A 5 -8.23 16.46 -5.49
N MET A 6 -8.26 15.17 -5.84
CA MET A 6 -9.11 14.18 -5.17
C MET A 6 -8.77 14.04 -3.69
N VAL A 7 -7.48 13.95 -3.35
CA VAL A 7 -7.04 13.87 -1.93
C VAL A 7 -7.37 15.15 -1.17
N LEU A 8 -7.19 16.32 -1.79
CA LEU A 8 -7.52 17.60 -1.17
C LEU A 8 -9.03 17.76 -0.96
N CYS A 9 -9.84 17.41 -1.96
CA CYS A 9 -11.30 17.47 -1.84
C CYS A 9 -11.81 16.54 -0.74
N ASP A 10 -11.32 15.32 -0.69
CA ASP A 10 -11.71 14.37 0.34
C ASP A 10 -11.41 14.90 1.75
N ARG A 11 -10.21 15.41 1.99
CA ARG A 11 -9.79 15.95 3.29
C ARG A 11 -10.53 17.22 3.67
N HIS A 12 -10.85 18.09 2.71
CA HIS A 12 -11.56 19.34 3.01
C HIS A 12 -13.05 19.14 3.33
N TYR A 13 -13.69 18.18 2.66
CA TYR A 13 -15.13 17.98 2.80
C TYR A 13 -15.51 16.79 3.68
N GLY A 14 -14.72 15.71 3.64
CA GLY A 14 -14.96 14.50 4.41
C GLY A 14 -14.31 14.47 5.79
N GLY A 15 -13.31 15.34 6.01
CA GLY A 15 -12.49 15.33 7.22
C GLY A 15 -11.52 14.13 7.25
N ILE A 16 -10.76 14.04 8.32
CA ILE A 16 -9.85 12.91 8.59
C ILE A 16 -10.37 12.20 9.84
N ASN A 17 -10.72 10.94 9.69
CA ASN A 17 -11.18 10.10 10.79
C ASN A 17 -10.09 9.11 11.18
N TYR A 18 -9.89 8.94 12.47
CA TYR A 18 -9.00 7.94 13.03
C TYR A 18 -9.83 6.86 13.72
N PRO A 19 -9.67 5.57 13.38
CA PRO A 19 -10.46 4.50 14.00
C PRO A 19 -10.03 4.30 15.46
N VAL A 20 -10.99 4.21 16.37
CA VAL A 20 -10.75 3.88 17.77
C VAL A 20 -10.08 2.50 17.85
N GLY A 21 -9.02 2.39 18.65
CA GLY A 21 -8.20 1.19 18.73
C GLY A 21 -7.14 1.06 17.61
N GLY A 22 -6.99 2.10 16.78
CA GLY A 22 -5.93 2.19 15.77
C GLY A 22 -6.34 1.67 14.38
N VAL A 23 -5.51 1.98 13.39
CA VAL A 23 -5.78 1.67 11.98
C VAL A 23 -5.90 0.17 11.67
N GLY A 24 -5.31 -0.69 12.49
CA GLY A 24 -5.48 -2.14 12.39
C GLY A 24 -6.93 -2.60 12.58
N GLY A 25 -7.75 -1.80 13.27
CA GLY A 25 -9.18 -2.05 13.45
C GLY A 25 -9.95 -2.12 12.13
N ILE A 26 -9.55 -1.37 11.11
CA ILE A 26 -10.18 -1.40 9.78
C ILE A 26 -10.07 -2.81 9.17
N ALA A 27 -8.85 -3.37 9.13
CA ALA A 27 -8.64 -4.70 8.57
C ALA A 27 -9.32 -5.79 9.40
N LYS A 28 -9.30 -5.64 10.74
CA LYS A 28 -9.95 -6.58 11.66
C LYS A 28 -11.47 -6.60 11.43
N SER A 29 -12.12 -5.44 11.41
CA SER A 29 -13.57 -5.34 11.21
C SER A 29 -14.00 -5.90 9.84
N LEU A 30 -13.21 -5.67 8.77
CA LEU A 30 -13.48 -6.25 7.46
C LEU A 30 -13.33 -7.78 7.48
N ALA A 31 -12.33 -8.31 8.18
CA ALA A 31 -12.12 -9.75 8.30
C ALA A 31 -13.26 -10.42 9.10
N GLU A 32 -13.67 -9.82 10.22
CA GLU A 32 -14.81 -10.28 11.02
C GLU A 32 -16.10 -10.26 10.19
N GLY A 33 -16.37 -9.15 9.48
CA GLY A 33 -17.54 -9.06 8.61
C GLY A 33 -17.56 -10.09 7.47
N LEU A 34 -16.41 -10.47 6.91
CA LEU A 34 -16.33 -11.56 5.93
C LEU A 34 -16.73 -12.91 6.55
N VAL A 35 -16.23 -13.22 7.73
CA VAL A 35 -16.56 -14.47 8.43
C VAL A 35 -18.03 -14.50 8.82
N ASP A 36 -18.60 -13.40 9.31
CA ASP A 36 -20.01 -13.27 9.67
C ASP A 36 -20.94 -13.48 8.47
N GLN A 37 -20.47 -13.19 7.26
CA GLN A 37 -21.19 -13.48 6.01
C GLN A 37 -20.94 -14.89 5.47
N GLY A 38 -20.33 -15.77 6.25
CA GLY A 38 -20.09 -17.17 5.89
C GLY A 38 -18.87 -17.38 4.97
N SER A 39 -18.00 -16.39 4.82
CA SER A 39 -16.74 -16.53 4.10
C SER A 39 -15.64 -17.13 5.00
N GLU A 40 -14.64 -17.75 4.39
CA GLU A 40 -13.51 -18.35 5.07
C GLU A 40 -12.23 -17.53 4.85
N ILE A 41 -11.44 -17.31 5.90
CA ILE A 41 -10.12 -16.69 5.83
C ILE A 41 -9.07 -17.69 6.26
N GLN A 42 -8.12 -18.00 5.37
CA GLN A 42 -6.98 -18.85 5.68
C GLN A 42 -5.71 -18.03 5.83
N TYR A 43 -5.24 -17.93 7.07
CA TYR A 43 -3.94 -17.34 7.39
C TYR A 43 -2.80 -18.33 7.13
N LYS A 44 -1.57 -17.82 7.04
CA LYS A 44 -0.35 -18.60 6.75
C LYS A 44 -0.44 -19.41 5.45
N ALA A 45 -1.27 -18.97 4.51
CA ALA A 45 -1.50 -19.57 3.21
C ALA A 45 -0.70 -18.81 2.15
N ASN A 46 0.57 -19.18 1.97
CA ASN A 46 1.44 -18.55 0.98
C ASN A 46 1.12 -19.04 -0.43
N VAL A 47 0.45 -18.23 -1.22
CA VAL A 47 0.13 -18.55 -2.62
C VAL A 47 1.41 -18.50 -3.45
N LYS A 48 1.74 -19.61 -4.09
CA LYS A 48 2.92 -19.77 -4.96
C LYS A 48 2.61 -19.48 -6.43
N SER A 49 1.42 -19.89 -6.89
CA SER A 49 1.01 -19.69 -8.29
C SER A 49 -0.49 -19.63 -8.45
N ILE A 50 -0.94 -18.98 -9.51
CA ILE A 50 -2.31 -19.05 -10.03
C ILE A 50 -2.35 -20.24 -11.01
N ILE A 51 -3.42 -21.04 -10.92
CA ILE A 51 -3.64 -22.19 -11.79
C ILE A 51 -4.46 -21.72 -12.97
N LEU A 52 -3.95 -21.97 -14.19
CA LEU A 52 -4.68 -21.74 -15.43
C LEU A 52 -5.13 -23.07 -16.02
N ASP A 53 -6.36 -23.10 -16.51
CA ASP A 53 -6.91 -24.18 -17.34
C ASP A 53 -7.43 -23.59 -18.66
N HIS A 54 -6.88 -24.01 -19.78
CA HIS A 54 -7.19 -23.48 -21.12
C HIS A 54 -7.16 -21.93 -21.19
N GLY A 55 -6.21 -21.29 -20.49
CA GLY A 55 -6.03 -19.83 -20.46
C GLY A 55 -6.96 -19.09 -19.50
N LYS A 56 -7.78 -19.79 -18.73
CA LYS A 56 -8.66 -19.24 -17.69
C LYS A 56 -8.09 -19.50 -16.30
N ALA A 57 -8.15 -18.50 -15.41
CA ALA A 57 -7.79 -18.69 -14.01
C ALA A 57 -8.87 -19.47 -13.28
N VAL A 58 -8.49 -20.63 -12.73
CA VAL A 58 -9.42 -21.59 -12.10
C VAL A 58 -9.08 -21.89 -10.64
N GLY A 59 -7.92 -21.43 -10.15
CA GLY A 59 -7.51 -21.71 -8.77
C GLY A 59 -6.16 -21.11 -8.41
N VAL A 60 -5.71 -21.45 -7.22
CA VAL A 60 -4.40 -21.10 -6.70
C VAL A 60 -3.72 -22.32 -6.09
N ARG A 61 -2.38 -22.35 -6.17
CA ARG A 61 -1.55 -23.37 -5.50
C ARG A 61 -0.71 -22.69 -4.44
N LEU A 62 -0.72 -23.25 -3.24
CA LEU A 62 0.10 -22.79 -2.11
C LEU A 62 1.53 -23.35 -2.20
N ALA A 63 2.42 -22.76 -1.43
CA ALA A 63 3.82 -23.20 -1.32
C ALA A 63 3.98 -24.60 -0.72
N ASP A 64 3.01 -25.06 0.07
CA ASP A 64 2.94 -26.40 0.67
C ASP A 64 2.29 -27.45 -0.25
N GLY A 65 1.89 -27.06 -1.45
CA GLY A 65 1.30 -27.93 -2.47
C GLY A 65 -0.23 -28.02 -2.45
N ARG A 66 -0.93 -27.50 -1.46
CA ARG A 66 -2.40 -27.45 -1.45
C ARG A 66 -2.91 -26.60 -2.61
N GLU A 67 -4.05 -26.98 -3.15
CA GLU A 67 -4.72 -26.27 -4.23
C GLU A 67 -6.14 -25.89 -3.83
N PHE A 68 -6.58 -24.71 -4.27
CA PHE A 68 -7.92 -24.21 -4.08
C PHE A 68 -8.48 -23.76 -5.41
N PHE A 69 -9.66 -24.25 -5.76
CA PHE A 69 -10.33 -23.96 -7.02
C PHE A 69 -11.53 -23.05 -6.80
N ALA A 70 -11.73 -22.11 -7.73
CA ALA A 70 -12.83 -21.16 -7.69
C ALA A 70 -13.24 -20.72 -9.10
N LYS A 71 -14.45 -20.20 -9.23
CA LYS A 71 -14.95 -19.61 -10.49
C LYS A 71 -14.21 -18.33 -10.87
N THR A 72 -13.70 -17.60 -9.87
CA THR A 72 -13.06 -16.31 -10.01
C THR A 72 -11.88 -16.22 -9.04
N ILE A 73 -10.77 -15.72 -9.53
CA ILE A 73 -9.57 -15.43 -8.74
C ILE A 73 -9.38 -13.91 -8.71
N ILE A 74 -9.26 -13.35 -7.51
CA ILE A 74 -8.97 -11.92 -7.29
C ILE A 74 -7.61 -11.82 -6.62
N SER A 75 -6.64 -11.22 -7.31
CA SER A 75 -5.29 -11.01 -6.79
C SER A 75 -5.15 -9.61 -6.21
N ASN A 76 -4.78 -9.52 -4.93
CA ASN A 76 -4.33 -8.26 -4.29
C ASN A 76 -2.79 -8.18 -4.21
N ALA A 77 -2.08 -9.12 -4.81
CA ALA A 77 -0.65 -8.93 -5.08
C ALA A 77 -0.47 -7.80 -6.11
N THR A 78 0.69 -7.15 -6.11
CA THR A 78 0.93 -6.15 -7.17
C THR A 78 0.78 -6.78 -8.55
N ARG A 79 0.45 -6.00 -9.59
CA ARG A 79 0.41 -6.56 -10.95
C ARG A 79 1.75 -7.15 -11.38
N TRP A 80 2.87 -6.59 -10.91
CA TRP A 80 4.20 -7.19 -11.15
C TRP A 80 4.34 -8.56 -10.51
N ASP A 81 3.85 -8.74 -9.27
CA ASP A 81 3.90 -10.03 -8.60
C ASP A 81 2.89 -11.01 -9.19
N THR A 82 1.66 -10.55 -9.50
CA THR A 82 0.63 -11.39 -10.11
C THR A 82 1.11 -11.98 -11.42
N PHE A 83 1.57 -11.16 -12.35
CA PHE A 83 1.97 -11.61 -13.68
C PHE A 83 3.44 -12.05 -13.77
N GLY A 84 4.32 -11.52 -12.93
CA GLY A 84 5.75 -11.87 -12.94
C GLY A 84 6.12 -13.06 -12.05
N LYS A 85 5.37 -13.29 -10.96
CA LYS A 85 5.66 -14.39 -10.01
C LYS A 85 4.58 -15.46 -10.00
N LEU A 86 3.30 -15.07 -9.78
CA LEU A 86 2.21 -16.03 -9.61
C LEU A 86 1.81 -16.70 -10.92
N LEU A 87 2.12 -16.11 -12.06
CA LEU A 87 1.94 -16.66 -13.41
C LEU A 87 3.29 -16.92 -14.12
N LYS A 88 4.36 -17.13 -13.35
CA LYS A 88 5.67 -17.40 -13.91
C LYS A 88 5.68 -18.65 -14.76
N GLY A 89 6.12 -18.52 -16.02
CA GLY A 89 6.16 -19.60 -17.00
C GLY A 89 4.94 -19.64 -17.93
N GLU A 90 3.90 -18.90 -17.62
CA GLU A 90 2.74 -18.74 -18.50
C GLU A 90 2.99 -17.65 -19.55
N LYS A 91 2.35 -17.81 -20.72
CA LYS A 91 2.37 -16.79 -21.76
C LYS A 91 1.46 -15.63 -21.33
N LEU A 92 2.06 -14.48 -21.04
CA LEU A 92 1.31 -13.32 -20.63
C LEU A 92 0.60 -12.64 -21.81
N PRO A 93 -0.59 -12.06 -21.57
CA PRO A 93 -1.23 -11.16 -22.53
C PRO A 93 -0.33 -9.91 -22.78
N LYS A 94 -0.39 -9.39 -24.01
CA LYS A 94 0.44 -8.23 -24.43
C LYS A 94 0.27 -7.01 -23.52
N GLU A 95 -0.92 -6.78 -23.00
CA GLU A 95 -1.20 -5.67 -22.07
C GLU A 95 -0.39 -5.80 -20.78
N GLU A 96 -0.30 -7.01 -20.23
CA GLU A 96 0.43 -7.28 -18.99
C GLU A 96 1.94 -7.30 -19.21
N GLU A 97 2.40 -7.78 -20.36
CA GLU A 97 3.81 -7.63 -20.76
C GLU A 97 4.19 -6.16 -20.88
N ASN A 98 3.31 -5.33 -21.46
CA ASN A 98 3.52 -3.90 -21.58
C ASN A 98 3.53 -3.21 -20.21
N PHE A 99 2.60 -3.57 -19.30
CA PHE A 99 2.61 -3.08 -17.94
C PHE A 99 3.95 -3.33 -17.25
N GLN A 100 4.46 -4.57 -17.33
CA GLN A 100 5.75 -4.94 -16.73
C GLN A 100 6.94 -4.09 -17.23
N LYS A 101 6.90 -3.66 -18.48
CA LYS A 101 7.99 -2.91 -19.13
C LYS A 101 7.87 -1.40 -18.92
N VAL A 102 6.66 -0.87 -18.90
CA VAL A 102 6.42 0.58 -19.00
C VAL A 102 6.19 1.23 -17.63
N TYR A 103 5.52 0.53 -16.71
CA TYR A 103 5.19 1.12 -15.42
C TYR A 103 6.37 1.05 -14.45
N VAL A 104 6.75 2.19 -13.92
CA VAL A 104 7.82 2.32 -12.94
C VAL A 104 7.26 2.08 -11.53
N LYS A 105 7.93 1.24 -10.75
CA LYS A 105 7.57 0.98 -9.36
C LYS A 105 7.88 2.19 -8.49
N ALA A 106 6.95 2.57 -7.64
CA ALA A 106 7.23 3.56 -6.61
C ALA A 106 8.29 3.01 -5.63
N PRO A 107 9.13 3.87 -5.05
CA PRO A 107 10.06 3.46 -4.00
C PRO A 107 9.28 2.89 -2.80
N SER A 108 9.97 2.14 -1.98
CA SER A 108 9.48 1.68 -0.70
C SER A 108 9.67 2.74 0.39
N PHE A 109 9.53 2.35 1.64
CA PHE A 109 9.72 3.22 2.80
C PHE A 109 10.70 2.62 3.80
N LEU A 110 11.35 3.52 4.55
CA LEU A 110 11.90 3.21 5.86
C LEU A 110 10.88 3.69 6.89
N SER A 111 10.54 2.84 7.84
CA SER A 111 9.62 3.17 8.93
C SER A 111 10.30 3.01 10.28
N ILE A 112 10.00 3.90 11.22
CA ILE A 112 10.44 3.81 12.61
C ILE A 112 9.19 3.87 13.49
N HIS A 113 9.03 2.88 14.34
CA HIS A 113 8.00 2.84 15.36
C HIS A 113 8.68 3.06 16.70
N MET A 114 8.26 4.06 17.46
CA MET A 114 8.84 4.38 18.76
C MET A 114 7.77 4.54 19.83
N GLY A 115 8.05 4.01 21.01
CA GLY A 115 7.41 4.40 22.26
C GLY A 115 8.30 5.42 22.97
N VAL A 116 7.73 6.56 23.36
CA VAL A 116 8.44 7.63 24.06
C VAL A 116 7.73 8.01 25.36
N LYS A 117 8.45 8.63 26.30
CA LYS A 117 7.84 9.23 27.47
C LYS A 117 6.99 10.44 27.07
N ALA A 118 5.80 10.58 27.66
CA ALA A 118 4.86 11.63 27.27
C ALA A 118 5.39 13.05 27.47
N GLU A 119 6.23 13.26 28.46
CA GLU A 119 6.84 14.54 28.83
C GLU A 119 7.71 15.18 27.73
N VAL A 120 8.12 14.39 26.71
CA VAL A 120 8.93 14.92 25.59
C VAL A 120 8.10 15.68 24.56
N LEU A 121 6.78 15.46 24.53
CA LEU A 121 5.89 16.14 23.60
C LEU A 121 5.34 17.42 24.23
N PRO A 122 5.45 18.58 23.57
CA PRO A 122 4.74 19.80 23.98
C PRO A 122 3.22 19.56 24.11
N PRO A 123 2.53 20.24 25.02
CA PRO A 123 1.09 20.02 25.26
C PRO A 123 0.18 20.27 24.06
N ASP A 124 0.61 21.13 23.13
CA ASP A 124 -0.11 21.53 21.91
C ASP A 124 0.38 20.78 20.66
N THR A 125 1.04 19.64 20.85
CA THR A 125 1.58 18.84 19.74
C THR A 125 0.44 18.28 18.88
N ASP A 126 0.50 18.50 17.58
CA ASP A 126 -0.44 17.92 16.60
C ASP A 126 -0.18 16.43 16.37
N CYS A 127 -1.21 15.71 15.90
CA CYS A 127 -1.10 14.29 15.56
C CYS A 127 -0.18 14.02 14.37
N HIS A 128 -0.09 14.95 13.41
CA HIS A 128 0.68 14.76 12.18
C HIS A 128 1.66 15.89 11.92
N HIS A 129 2.88 15.51 11.59
CA HIS A 129 3.94 16.44 11.21
C HIS A 129 4.59 16.02 9.90
N PHE A 130 4.90 16.99 9.07
CA PHE A 130 5.69 16.80 7.87
C PHE A 130 6.99 17.58 8.03
N VAL A 131 8.10 16.87 8.20
CA VAL A 131 9.39 17.45 8.51
C VAL A 131 10.30 17.39 7.30
N LEU A 132 10.65 18.56 6.79
CA LEU A 132 11.55 18.71 5.65
C LEU A 132 12.98 18.92 6.13
N GLU A 133 13.94 18.56 5.31
CA GLU A 133 15.29 19.08 5.40
C GLU A 133 15.30 20.58 5.06
N ASP A 134 16.43 21.26 5.21
CA ASP A 134 16.47 22.72 5.18
C ASP A 134 16.19 23.35 3.80
N ASP A 135 16.16 22.57 2.73
CA ASP A 135 15.83 23.04 1.37
C ASP A 135 14.74 22.16 0.71
N TRP A 136 13.75 22.82 0.14
CA TRP A 136 12.71 22.18 -0.69
C TRP A 136 13.27 21.35 -1.86
N LYS A 137 14.47 21.66 -2.33
CA LYS A 137 15.16 20.88 -3.37
C LYS A 137 15.46 19.45 -2.94
N ASN A 138 15.60 19.24 -1.64
CA ASN A 138 15.92 17.92 -1.07
C ASN A 138 14.68 17.07 -0.77
N LEU A 139 13.47 17.55 -1.11
CA LEU A 139 12.22 16.87 -0.81
C LEU A 139 12.17 15.42 -1.34
N GLU A 140 12.72 15.20 -2.52
CA GLU A 140 12.72 13.90 -3.20
C GLU A 140 14.00 13.08 -2.96
N GLU A 141 14.99 13.67 -2.30
CA GLU A 141 16.19 12.95 -1.92
C GLU A 141 15.92 11.89 -0.84
N PRO A 142 16.73 10.85 -0.75
CA PRO A 142 16.60 9.86 0.31
C PRO A 142 16.57 10.53 1.69
N TYR A 143 15.49 10.27 2.44
CA TYR A 143 15.25 10.85 3.77
C TYR A 143 15.07 12.39 3.79
N GLY A 144 14.89 13.04 2.65
CA GLY A 144 14.67 14.49 2.53
C GLY A 144 13.37 14.96 3.16
N SER A 145 12.35 14.11 3.18
CA SER A 145 11.07 14.33 3.85
C SER A 145 10.78 13.23 4.86
N ILE A 146 10.34 13.61 6.05
CA ILE A 146 9.93 12.71 7.11
C ILE A 146 8.46 12.96 7.42
N PHE A 147 7.63 11.95 7.34
CA PHE A 147 6.27 12.00 7.85
C PHE A 147 6.24 11.38 9.24
N LEU A 148 5.65 12.09 10.20
CA LEU A 148 5.48 11.65 11.57
C LEU A 148 3.99 11.68 11.92
N SER A 149 3.50 10.59 12.50
CA SER A 149 2.18 10.49 13.09
C SER A 149 2.28 10.08 14.56
N ILE A 150 1.49 10.74 15.42
CA ILE A 150 1.42 10.49 16.86
C ILE A 150 -0.01 10.09 17.22
N PRO A 151 -0.44 8.86 16.93
CA PRO A 151 -1.84 8.44 17.04
C PRO A 151 -2.36 8.51 18.47
N THR A 152 -1.51 8.42 19.46
CA THR A 152 -1.88 8.53 20.88
C THR A 152 -2.36 9.91 21.32
N ILE A 153 -2.24 10.93 20.49
CA ILE A 153 -2.88 12.24 20.68
C ILE A 153 -4.39 12.14 20.43
N LEU A 154 -4.80 11.30 19.47
CA LEU A 154 -6.21 11.07 19.13
C LEU A 154 -6.83 9.95 19.98
N ASP A 155 -6.06 8.93 20.32
CA ASP A 155 -6.50 7.76 21.08
C ASP A 155 -5.40 7.33 22.08
N SER A 156 -5.50 7.81 23.30
CA SER A 156 -4.53 7.52 24.36
C SER A 156 -4.48 6.03 24.76
N SER A 157 -5.52 5.26 24.45
CA SER A 157 -5.57 3.82 24.76
C SER A 157 -4.57 2.97 23.97
N LEU A 158 -3.95 3.54 22.93
CA LEU A 158 -2.95 2.87 22.09
C LEU A 158 -1.59 2.68 22.78
N ALA A 159 -1.33 3.38 23.89
CA ALA A 159 -0.09 3.27 24.65
C ALA A 159 -0.38 3.18 26.15
N PRO A 160 0.56 2.63 26.95
CA PRO A 160 0.49 2.72 28.40
C PRO A 160 0.49 4.18 28.89
N ASP A 161 -0.06 4.42 30.09
CA ASP A 161 -0.07 5.73 30.72
C ASP A 161 1.31 6.36 30.76
N GLY A 162 1.37 7.66 30.48
CA GLY A 162 2.61 8.42 30.43
C GLY A 162 3.51 8.10 29.24
N ARG A 163 2.96 7.52 28.18
CA ARG A 163 3.66 7.18 26.93
C ARG A 163 2.92 7.72 25.71
N HIS A 164 3.70 7.98 24.64
CA HIS A 164 3.19 8.21 23.31
C HIS A 164 3.83 7.27 22.30
N ILE A 165 3.11 7.02 21.20
CA ILE A 165 3.61 6.30 20.02
C ILE A 165 3.94 7.31 18.94
N LEU A 166 5.16 7.22 18.39
CA LEU A 166 5.60 7.93 17.21
C LEU A 166 5.74 6.93 16.06
N HIS A 167 5.00 7.17 15.01
CA HIS A 167 5.06 6.40 13.77
C HIS A 167 5.64 7.28 12.67
N ILE A 168 6.87 6.96 12.28
CA ILE A 168 7.68 7.75 11.35
C ILE A 168 7.87 6.95 10.07
N PHE A 169 7.74 7.58 8.91
CA PHE A 169 8.18 7.00 7.66
C PHE A 169 8.79 8.04 6.71
N THR A 170 9.67 7.56 5.87
CA THR A 170 10.33 8.31 4.81
C THR A 170 10.59 7.42 3.62
N THR A 171 10.70 7.99 2.42
CA THR A 171 10.99 7.21 1.21
C THR A 171 12.36 6.56 1.28
N SER A 172 12.45 5.32 0.81
CA SER A 172 13.71 4.55 0.75
C SER A 172 13.63 3.50 -0.35
N SER A 173 14.70 3.36 -1.12
CA SER A 173 14.80 2.38 -2.20
C SER A 173 15.33 1.05 -1.71
N ILE A 174 14.83 -0.06 -2.27
CA ILE A 174 15.32 -1.40 -1.92
C ILE A 174 16.80 -1.58 -2.30
N GLU A 175 17.22 -0.94 -3.36
CA GLU A 175 18.60 -0.98 -3.88
C GLU A 175 19.62 -0.52 -2.84
N ASP A 176 19.25 0.38 -1.93
CA ASP A 176 20.10 0.85 -0.84
C ASP A 176 20.36 -0.22 0.23
N TRP A 177 19.57 -1.28 0.25
CA TRP A 177 19.54 -2.29 1.30
C TRP A 177 19.83 -3.71 0.81
N GLU A 178 19.71 -3.98 -0.50
CA GLU A 178 19.99 -5.29 -1.07
C GLU A 178 21.49 -5.60 -1.05
N GLY A 179 21.82 -6.89 -0.91
CA GLY A 179 23.20 -7.37 -0.93
C GLY A 179 24.03 -7.05 0.30
N LEU A 180 23.53 -6.26 1.26
CA LEU A 180 24.26 -5.94 2.48
C LEU A 180 24.38 -7.18 3.38
N PRO A 181 25.61 -7.51 3.86
CA PRO A 181 25.80 -8.50 4.89
C PRO A 181 25.02 -8.15 6.17
N PRO A 182 24.63 -9.14 7.01
CA PRO A 182 23.79 -8.88 8.18
C PRO A 182 24.33 -7.79 9.10
N LYS A 183 25.61 -7.75 9.39
CA LYS A 183 26.23 -6.72 10.27
C LYS A 183 26.16 -5.33 9.67
N GLU A 184 26.46 -5.19 8.37
CA GLU A 184 26.41 -3.91 7.67
C GLU A 184 24.96 -3.42 7.52
N TYR A 185 24.02 -4.34 7.28
CA TYR A 185 22.60 -4.03 7.22
C TYR A 185 22.09 -3.46 8.56
N GLU A 186 22.40 -4.11 9.70
CA GLU A 186 22.02 -3.62 11.01
C GLU A 186 22.67 -2.29 11.36
N ALA A 187 23.97 -2.14 11.07
CA ALA A 187 24.68 -0.88 11.31
C ALA A 187 24.09 0.28 10.49
N LYS A 188 23.82 0.06 9.21
CA LYS A 188 23.18 1.07 8.35
C LYS A 188 21.77 1.43 8.84
N LYS A 189 21.00 0.43 9.25
CA LYS A 189 19.63 0.62 9.78
C LYS A 189 19.64 1.52 11.01
N GLU A 190 20.53 1.26 11.96
CA GLU A 190 20.69 2.06 13.17
C GLU A 190 21.20 3.47 12.86
N ASP A 191 22.20 3.63 11.98
CA ASP A 191 22.73 4.93 11.58
C ASP A 191 21.65 5.82 10.94
N VAL A 192 20.87 5.26 10.00
CA VAL A 192 19.79 6.01 9.35
C VAL A 192 18.71 6.40 10.35
N ALA A 193 18.31 5.47 11.23
CA ALA A 193 17.33 5.76 12.27
C ALA A 193 17.81 6.85 13.23
N ALA A 194 19.07 6.78 13.65
CA ALA A 194 19.66 7.78 14.54
C ALA A 194 19.64 9.19 13.91
N ARG A 195 20.02 9.32 12.65
CA ARG A 195 19.98 10.60 11.91
C ARG A 195 18.56 11.17 11.81
N ILE A 196 17.56 10.33 11.56
CA ILE A 196 16.14 10.74 11.51
C ILE A 196 15.70 11.22 12.90
N ILE A 197 16.00 10.47 13.95
CA ILE A 197 15.66 10.81 15.34
C ILE A 197 16.32 12.13 15.74
N GLN A 198 17.61 12.32 15.45
CA GLN A 198 18.32 13.59 15.72
C GLN A 198 17.70 14.79 15.01
N ARG A 199 17.21 14.60 13.76
CA ARG A 199 16.51 15.66 13.03
C ARG A 199 15.19 16.02 13.72
N LEU A 200 14.40 15.03 14.16
CA LEU A 200 13.16 15.25 14.89
C LEU A 200 13.43 15.92 16.25
N GLU A 201 14.48 15.50 16.95
CA GLU A 201 14.90 16.11 18.22
C GLU A 201 15.26 17.57 18.06
N LYS A 202 16.06 17.89 17.02
CA LYS A 202 16.48 19.27 16.74
C LYS A 202 15.30 20.17 16.32
N LYS A 203 14.34 19.63 15.53
CA LYS A 203 13.29 20.47 14.91
C LYS A 203 11.99 20.51 15.70
N LEU A 204 11.63 19.46 16.43
CA LEU A 204 10.31 19.32 17.05
C LEU A 204 10.36 19.01 18.54
N PHE A 205 11.15 18.04 18.98
CA PHE A 205 11.05 17.45 20.31
C PHE A 205 12.41 17.37 21.00
N PRO A 206 12.90 18.48 21.58
CA PRO A 206 14.16 18.47 22.34
C PRO A 206 14.14 17.39 23.44
N GLY A 207 15.20 16.55 23.50
CA GLY A 207 15.27 15.42 24.43
C GLY A 207 14.65 14.13 23.93
N LEU A 208 14.20 14.06 22.66
CA LEU A 208 13.56 12.87 22.07
C LEU A 208 14.40 11.61 22.24
N SER A 209 15.69 11.68 21.93
CA SER A 209 16.60 10.51 21.98
C SER A 209 16.65 9.87 23.37
N SER A 210 16.63 10.67 24.43
CA SER A 210 16.66 10.19 25.82
C SER A 210 15.31 9.71 26.34
N SER A 211 14.22 10.03 25.65
CA SER A 211 12.85 9.66 26.03
C SER A 211 12.38 8.35 25.43
N ILE A 212 13.14 7.78 24.48
CA ILE A 212 12.77 6.54 23.77
C ILE A 212 12.81 5.36 24.74
N THR A 213 11.69 4.65 24.82
CA THR A 213 11.53 3.43 25.64
C THR A 213 11.42 2.16 24.80
N PHE A 214 11.04 2.31 23.53
CA PHE A 214 10.95 1.25 22.54
C PHE A 214 11.27 1.83 21.16
N LYS A 215 11.94 1.05 20.32
CA LYS A 215 12.24 1.41 18.93
C LYS A 215 12.28 0.19 18.04
N GLU A 216 11.59 0.23 16.93
CA GLU A 216 11.66 -0.78 15.87
C GLU A 216 11.80 -0.07 14.50
N VAL A 217 12.67 -0.59 13.66
CA VAL A 217 12.98 0.00 12.36
C VAL A 217 12.68 -1.00 11.24
N GLY A 218 11.78 -0.63 10.35
CA GLY A 218 11.46 -1.36 9.14
C GLY A 218 12.11 -0.71 7.92
N THR A 219 12.80 -1.51 7.10
CA THR A 219 13.42 -1.08 5.85
C THR A 219 12.63 -1.59 4.64
N PRO A 220 12.95 -1.20 3.40
CA PRO A 220 12.38 -1.82 2.21
C PRO A 220 12.47 -3.35 2.18
N ARG A 221 13.52 -3.96 2.77
CA ARG A 221 13.62 -5.43 2.92
C ARG A 221 12.56 -5.98 3.86
N THR A 222 12.23 -5.24 4.93
CA THR A 222 11.16 -5.59 5.87
C THR A 222 9.81 -5.58 5.18
N HIS A 223 9.51 -4.49 4.45
CA HIS A 223 8.25 -4.37 3.69
C HIS A 223 8.13 -5.44 2.61
N ARG A 224 9.21 -5.71 1.85
CA ARG A 224 9.23 -6.80 0.87
C ARG A 224 8.92 -8.15 1.51
N ARG A 225 9.52 -8.44 2.67
CA ARG A 225 9.35 -9.71 3.39
C ARG A 225 7.92 -9.90 3.90
N PHE A 226 7.39 -8.92 4.62
CA PHE A 226 6.10 -9.05 5.31
C PHE A 226 4.90 -8.84 4.39
N LEU A 227 5.03 -7.98 3.37
CA LEU A 227 3.96 -7.69 2.43
C LEU A 227 4.04 -8.55 1.16
N ALA A 228 5.08 -9.39 1.01
CA ALA A 228 5.35 -10.22 -0.16
C ALA A 228 5.35 -9.45 -1.50
N ARG A 229 5.67 -8.14 -1.46
CA ARG A 229 5.65 -7.24 -2.61
C ARG A 229 7.02 -7.12 -3.25
N ASP A 230 7.08 -7.19 -4.57
CA ASP A 230 8.33 -6.98 -5.29
C ASP A 230 8.94 -5.60 -4.96
N LYS A 231 10.23 -5.60 -4.62
CA LYS A 231 10.98 -4.42 -4.17
C LYS A 231 10.35 -3.64 -2.99
N GLY A 232 9.33 -4.18 -2.31
CA GLY A 232 8.58 -3.49 -1.27
C GLY A 232 7.77 -2.29 -1.80
N THR A 233 7.50 -2.23 -3.12
CA THR A 233 6.83 -1.09 -3.77
C THR A 233 5.39 -0.88 -3.29
N TYR A 234 4.91 0.36 -3.39
CA TYR A 234 3.54 0.77 -3.11
C TYR A 234 2.76 1.12 -4.39
N GLY A 235 2.99 0.35 -5.45
CA GLY A 235 2.32 0.51 -6.73
C GLY A 235 3.13 1.31 -7.76
N PRO A 236 2.53 1.74 -8.87
CA PRO A 236 3.20 2.54 -9.88
C PRO A 236 3.51 3.95 -9.38
N MET A 237 4.69 4.44 -9.76
CA MET A 237 5.04 5.84 -9.55
C MET A 237 4.13 6.73 -10.41
N PRO A 238 3.46 7.75 -9.85
CA PRO A 238 2.52 8.58 -10.63
C PRO A 238 3.15 9.25 -11.86
N ARG A 239 4.41 9.69 -11.77
CA ARG A 239 5.14 10.29 -12.90
C ARG A 239 5.52 9.27 -13.98
N GLY A 240 5.69 8.00 -13.60
CA GLY A 240 6.01 6.92 -14.53
C GLY A 240 4.77 6.22 -15.08
N THR A 241 3.56 6.67 -14.73
CA THR A 241 2.33 6.08 -15.22
C THR A 241 1.96 6.74 -16.55
N PRO A 242 1.93 5.98 -17.66
CA PRO A 242 1.48 6.51 -18.95
C PRO A 242 0.08 7.11 -18.81
N LYS A 243 -0.12 8.33 -19.35
CA LYS A 243 -1.40 9.06 -19.28
C LYS A 243 -1.90 9.34 -17.85
N GLY A 244 -0.98 9.38 -16.87
CA GLY A 244 -1.30 9.70 -15.46
C GLY A 244 -2.29 8.73 -14.84
N LEU A 245 -3.21 9.23 -14.02
CA LEU A 245 -4.21 8.42 -13.33
C LEU A 245 -5.10 7.62 -14.29
N LEU A 246 -5.48 8.22 -15.41
CA LEU A 246 -6.32 7.57 -16.43
C LEU A 246 -5.60 6.42 -17.13
N GLY A 247 -4.29 6.36 -17.03
CA GLY A 247 -3.48 5.25 -17.53
C GLY A 247 -3.42 4.03 -16.61
N MET A 248 -3.84 4.15 -15.35
CA MET A 248 -3.84 3.02 -14.42
C MET A 248 -4.76 1.90 -14.92
N PRO A 249 -4.31 0.63 -14.87
CA PRO A 249 -5.14 -0.49 -15.29
C PRO A 249 -6.33 -0.65 -14.35
N PHE A 250 -7.49 -1.05 -14.91
CA PHE A 250 -8.65 -1.42 -14.12
C PHE A 250 -8.51 -2.81 -13.48
N ASN A 251 -9.53 -3.21 -12.72
CA ASN A 251 -9.55 -4.50 -12.03
C ASN A 251 -9.56 -5.71 -12.96
N THR A 252 -10.15 -5.58 -14.15
CA THR A 252 -10.17 -6.65 -15.15
C THR A 252 -8.77 -6.93 -15.70
N THR A 253 -8.56 -8.17 -16.11
CA THR A 253 -7.34 -8.60 -16.83
C THR A 253 -7.72 -9.24 -18.16
N ALA A 254 -6.74 -9.47 -19.00
CA ALA A 254 -6.94 -10.21 -20.25
C ALA A 254 -6.96 -11.73 -20.05
N ILE A 255 -6.88 -12.22 -18.81
CA ILE A 255 -7.02 -13.63 -18.44
C ILE A 255 -8.41 -13.83 -17.86
N ASP A 256 -9.20 -14.67 -18.48
CA ASP A 256 -10.54 -15.02 -18.01
C ASP A 256 -10.51 -15.51 -16.56
N GLY A 257 -11.47 -15.06 -15.76
CA GLY A 257 -11.59 -15.44 -14.35
C GLY A 257 -10.55 -14.83 -13.42
N LEU A 258 -9.61 -14.00 -13.92
CA LEU A 258 -8.60 -13.30 -13.11
C LEU A 258 -8.89 -11.82 -13.02
N TYR A 259 -8.94 -11.30 -11.80
CA TYR A 259 -9.05 -9.87 -11.48
C TYR A 259 -7.89 -9.43 -10.60
N CYS A 260 -7.55 -8.15 -10.67
CA CYS A 260 -6.54 -7.53 -9.80
C CYS A 260 -7.16 -6.37 -9.03
N VAL A 261 -6.74 -6.21 -7.77
CA VAL A 261 -7.15 -5.10 -6.89
C VAL A 261 -5.94 -4.46 -6.22
N GLY A 262 -6.17 -3.35 -5.56
CA GLY A 262 -5.14 -2.67 -4.77
C GLY A 262 -4.45 -1.55 -5.54
N ASP A 263 -3.30 -1.15 -5.03
CA ASP A 263 -2.59 0.06 -5.45
C ASP A 263 -1.93 0.01 -6.84
N SER A 264 -1.79 -1.16 -7.43
CA SER A 264 -1.35 -1.31 -8.82
C SER A 264 -2.49 -1.33 -9.84
N CYS A 265 -3.71 -1.08 -9.37
CA CYS A 265 -4.92 -0.89 -10.17
C CYS A 265 -5.51 0.50 -9.92
N PHE A 266 -6.42 0.93 -10.80
CA PHE A 266 -7.17 2.18 -10.61
C PHE A 266 -7.98 2.15 -9.29
N PRO A 267 -8.00 3.22 -8.49
CA PRO A 267 -7.40 4.54 -8.72
C PRO A 267 -5.95 4.70 -8.22
N GLY A 268 -5.34 3.70 -7.59
CA GLY A 268 -3.93 3.73 -7.19
C GLY A 268 -3.69 3.62 -5.70
N GLN A 269 -2.74 4.38 -5.17
CA GLN A 269 -2.24 4.29 -3.80
C GLN A 269 -3.12 5.02 -2.78
N GLY A 270 -3.06 4.56 -1.53
CA GLY A 270 -3.75 5.13 -0.37
C GLY A 270 -4.94 4.29 0.09
N VAL A 271 -5.29 4.38 1.37
CA VAL A 271 -6.34 3.55 2.00
C VAL A 271 -7.67 3.68 1.26
N ILE A 272 -8.12 4.91 0.99
CA ILE A 272 -9.37 5.18 0.28
C ILE A 272 -9.33 4.62 -1.14
N ALA A 273 -8.23 4.83 -1.85
CA ALA A 273 -8.06 4.37 -3.24
C ALA A 273 -8.09 2.84 -3.33
N VAL A 274 -7.39 2.12 -2.43
CA VAL A 274 -7.38 0.65 -2.45
C VAL A 274 -8.70 0.06 -1.99
N ALA A 275 -9.39 0.70 -1.04
CA ALA A 275 -10.74 0.31 -0.65
C ALA A 275 -11.73 0.45 -1.82
N PHE A 276 -11.67 1.58 -2.53
CA PHE A 276 -12.47 1.83 -3.73
C PHE A 276 -12.16 0.82 -4.84
N SER A 277 -10.89 0.49 -5.05
CA SER A 277 -10.49 -0.57 -5.99
C SER A 277 -11.14 -1.91 -5.63
N GLY A 278 -11.21 -2.25 -4.34
CA GLY A 278 -11.90 -3.46 -3.86
C GLY A 278 -13.39 -3.44 -4.16
N VAL A 279 -14.09 -2.35 -3.85
CA VAL A 279 -15.53 -2.18 -4.12
C VAL A 279 -15.82 -2.27 -5.61
N MET A 280 -15.06 -1.57 -6.46
CA MET A 280 -15.22 -1.64 -7.91
C MET A 280 -15.02 -3.06 -8.45
N CYS A 281 -14.03 -3.78 -7.93
CA CYS A 281 -13.79 -5.16 -8.32
C CYS A 281 -14.95 -6.07 -7.92
N ALA A 282 -15.48 -5.93 -6.70
CA ALA A 282 -16.61 -6.72 -6.23
C ALA A 282 -17.85 -6.53 -7.13
N HIS A 283 -18.20 -5.29 -7.46
CA HIS A 283 -19.31 -5.00 -8.38
C HIS A 283 -19.04 -5.57 -9.79
N ARG A 284 -17.83 -5.45 -10.30
CA ARG A 284 -17.45 -6.00 -11.60
C ARG A 284 -17.61 -7.53 -11.61
N VAL A 285 -17.06 -8.20 -10.60
CA VAL A 285 -17.17 -9.67 -10.49
C VAL A 285 -18.61 -10.10 -10.37
N ALA A 286 -19.41 -9.45 -9.51
CA ALA A 286 -20.84 -9.75 -9.35
C ALA A 286 -21.61 -9.64 -10.67
N ALA A 287 -21.33 -8.59 -11.45
CA ALA A 287 -21.93 -8.42 -12.78
C ALA A 287 -21.48 -9.49 -13.78
N ASP A 288 -20.19 -9.86 -13.78
CA ASP A 288 -19.64 -10.83 -14.73
C ASP A 288 -20.09 -12.26 -14.44
N ILE A 289 -20.34 -12.60 -13.17
CA ILE A 289 -20.92 -13.93 -12.78
C ILE A 289 -22.45 -13.94 -12.72
N GLY A 290 -23.11 -12.83 -13.09
CA GLY A 290 -24.56 -12.75 -13.23
C GLY A 290 -25.34 -12.53 -11.93
N LEU A 291 -24.67 -12.14 -10.82
CA LEU A 291 -25.34 -11.82 -9.55
C LEU A 291 -25.96 -10.43 -9.55
N GLU A 292 -25.38 -9.48 -10.29
CA GLU A 292 -25.93 -8.13 -10.47
C GLU A 292 -26.38 -7.92 -11.93
N LYS A 293 -27.48 -7.21 -12.12
CA LYS A 293 -27.88 -6.78 -13.47
C LYS A 293 -26.86 -5.77 -13.97
N LYS A 294 -26.22 -6.06 -15.09
CA LYS A 294 -25.33 -5.12 -15.76
C LYS A 294 -26.11 -3.84 -16.05
N SER A 295 -25.79 -2.75 -15.40
CA SER A 295 -26.30 -1.44 -15.78
C SER A 295 -25.60 -1.01 -17.05
N ARG A 296 -26.22 -1.30 -18.22
CA ARG A 296 -25.69 -0.93 -19.53
C ARG A 296 -25.38 0.57 -19.65
N VAL A 297 -26.11 1.41 -18.94
CA VAL A 297 -25.94 2.87 -18.96
C VAL A 297 -24.68 3.28 -18.17
N LEU A 298 -24.43 2.71 -17.00
CA LEU A 298 -23.25 3.03 -16.21
C LEU A 298 -21.97 2.40 -16.78
N ASP A 299 -22.03 1.14 -17.19
CA ASP A 299 -20.86 0.46 -17.76
C ASP A 299 -20.45 1.02 -19.12
N VAL A 300 -21.39 1.26 -20.02
CA VAL A 300 -21.07 1.80 -21.35
C VAL A 300 -20.77 3.30 -21.28
N GLY A 301 -21.52 4.06 -20.48
CA GLY A 301 -21.32 5.50 -20.35
C GLY A 301 -20.02 5.84 -19.63
N LEU A 302 -19.78 5.28 -18.44
CA LEU A 302 -18.60 5.61 -17.65
C LEU A 302 -17.31 5.00 -18.24
N LEU A 303 -17.33 3.73 -18.62
CA LEU A 303 -16.16 3.07 -19.24
C LEU A 303 -15.89 3.63 -20.64
N GLY A 304 -16.93 3.97 -21.40
CA GLY A 304 -16.80 4.65 -22.68
C GLY A 304 -16.22 6.05 -22.54
N LEU A 305 -16.69 6.84 -21.56
CA LEU A 305 -16.14 8.16 -21.24
C LEU A 305 -14.69 8.07 -20.79
N LEU A 306 -14.36 7.14 -19.89
CA LEU A 306 -12.99 6.93 -19.43
C LEU A 306 -12.08 6.41 -20.56
N GLY A 307 -12.59 5.55 -21.44
CA GLY A 307 -11.91 5.10 -22.64
C GLY A 307 -11.62 6.26 -23.60
N TRP A 308 -12.61 7.12 -23.84
CA TRP A 308 -12.47 8.31 -24.67
C TRP A 308 -11.49 9.32 -24.04
N LEU A 309 -11.58 9.61 -22.76
CA LEU A 309 -10.62 10.47 -22.05
C LEU A 309 -9.18 9.97 -22.15
N ARG A 310 -8.98 8.64 -22.19
CA ARG A 310 -7.65 8.04 -22.41
C ARG A 310 -7.09 8.29 -23.81
N THR A 311 -7.94 8.51 -24.81
CA THR A 311 -7.48 8.83 -26.18
C THR A 311 -7.10 10.28 -26.34
N LEU A 312 -7.59 11.17 -25.47
CA LEU A 312 -7.30 12.60 -25.48
C LEU A 312 -6.08 12.97 -24.63
N ALA A 313 -5.64 12.10 -23.72
CA ALA A 313 -4.47 12.29 -22.86
C ALA A 313 -3.23 11.62 -23.46
#